data_4f8d55599e88efebe58cc8f2dd36a3b4
#
_entry.id   4f8d55599e88efebe58cc8f2dd36a3b4
#
_cell.length_a   1.000
_cell.length_b   1.000
_cell.length_c   1.000
_cell.angle_alpha   90.00
_cell.angle_beta   90.00
_cell.angle_gamma   90.00
#
_symmetry.space_group_name_H-M   'P 1'
#
loop_
_entity.id
_entity.type
_entity.pdbx_description
1 polymer ?
#
loop_
_entity_poly.entity_id
_entity_poly.type
_entity_poly.pdbx_seq_one_letter_code
_entity_poly.pdbx_strand_id
1 'polypeptide(L)'
;MADTPGTDGPNRIVFTGARLIDGTGAGPVDATAVVVEDGRFGYVGPARQRPTVAGETVIDLAGRTLLPGFFDCHVHFLMDSNADFTGRLLRNRPTVTVFERAQRLRETLQAGVTTVRDLGGIDAGYRDAVALGLTEGPRMHVALRLISHTGGHADFRLPSGFDPSELVGPFSELADDPAQARLATRRLLRDGADVIKVCATGGVNSPADQPEDEGLTVEEIAAVVEEAKRHRGRPVAAHAQGARGIKNALRGGVTSIEHGYLIDDEGIDLMLDRGAFLVPTLSTFHLEGGHFTPQAAEKKRRLAESAMERLSEAVRRGVRIALGTDAGVGPHGRNLRELAHLTELGMTPIQAISAGTLRAAELLGLADQLGTVEQGKVADLIATDADPLIDIGALGRPDHVVMVVKDGRIVKDGLPGRDAVKRCPR
;
A
#
# COMPACT_ATOMS: atom_id res chain seq x y z
N MET A 1 -3.09 46.10 -6.80
CA MET A 1 -1.81 45.89 -7.49
C MET A 1 -2.03 44.75 -8.46
N ALA A 2 -1.65 44.97 -9.70
CA ALA A 2 -2.12 44.22 -10.85
C ALA A 2 -1.73 42.74 -10.81
N ASP A 3 -2.72 41.87 -10.97
CA ASP A 3 -2.58 40.50 -11.40
C ASP A 3 -1.89 40.45 -12.75
N THR A 4 -0.67 39.92 -12.78
CA THR A 4 -0.05 39.53 -14.04
C THR A 4 -0.62 38.17 -14.41
N PRO A 5 -1.36 38.04 -15.53
CA PRO A 5 -1.82 36.72 -15.96
C PRO A 5 -0.59 35.92 -16.40
N GLY A 6 -0.25 34.88 -15.62
CA GLY A 6 0.68 33.85 -16.02
C GLY A 6 0.16 33.18 -17.28
N THR A 7 0.90 33.26 -18.37
CA THR A 7 0.72 32.52 -19.60
C THR A 7 1.15 31.06 -19.41
N ASP A 8 0.46 30.31 -18.53
CA ASP A 8 0.57 28.86 -18.52
C ASP A 8 -0.40 28.35 -19.60
N GLY A 9 0.16 28.02 -20.76
CA GLY A 9 -0.52 27.19 -21.74
C GLY A 9 -0.97 25.89 -21.09
N PRO A 10 -1.92 25.16 -21.66
CA PRO A 10 -2.46 23.93 -21.04
C PRO A 10 -1.30 23.02 -20.64
N ASN A 11 -1.28 22.61 -19.35
CA ASN A 11 -0.29 21.71 -18.81
C ASN A 11 -0.54 20.30 -19.40
N ARG A 12 -0.20 20.16 -20.70
CA ARG A 12 -0.46 18.98 -21.50
C ARG A 12 0.84 18.24 -21.76
N ILE A 13 0.91 17.02 -21.26
CA ILE A 13 2.04 16.11 -21.44
C ILE A 13 1.55 14.93 -22.28
N VAL A 14 2.36 14.56 -23.28
CA VAL A 14 2.07 13.45 -24.19
C VAL A 14 3.18 12.43 -24.08
N PHE A 15 2.85 11.22 -23.70
CA PHE A 15 3.75 10.07 -23.71
C PHE A 15 3.53 9.26 -24.99
N THR A 16 4.60 8.99 -25.75
CA THR A 16 4.55 8.24 -27.01
C THR A 16 5.62 7.16 -27.05
N GLY A 17 5.48 6.20 -27.96
CA GLY A 17 6.52 5.21 -28.24
C GLY A 17 6.64 4.07 -27.21
N ALA A 18 5.93 4.12 -26.10
CA ALA A 18 5.95 3.07 -25.11
C ALA A 18 5.02 1.90 -25.47
N ARG A 19 5.35 0.71 -24.96
CA ARG A 19 4.39 -0.37 -24.77
C ARG A 19 3.53 -0.04 -23.55
N LEU A 20 2.21 -0.10 -23.68
CA LEU A 20 1.26 0.17 -22.59
C LEU A 20 0.76 -1.14 -21.97
N ILE A 21 0.90 -1.28 -20.65
CA ILE A 21 0.17 -2.24 -19.80
C ILE A 21 -0.79 -1.40 -18.97
N ASP A 22 -2.07 -1.41 -19.32
CA ASP A 22 -3.05 -0.46 -18.79
C ASP A 22 -3.56 -0.75 -17.36
N GLY A 23 -3.17 -1.89 -16.79
CA GLY A 23 -3.58 -2.30 -15.44
C GLY A 23 -4.92 -3.05 -15.38
N THR A 24 -5.67 -3.15 -16.47
CA THR A 24 -6.98 -3.86 -16.50
C THR A 24 -6.86 -5.37 -16.38
N GLY A 25 -5.68 -5.92 -16.61
CA GLY A 25 -5.42 -7.36 -16.76
C GLY A 25 -5.43 -7.81 -18.21
N ALA A 26 -5.65 -6.90 -19.17
CA ALA A 26 -5.49 -7.16 -20.59
C ALA A 26 -4.00 -7.25 -20.98
N GLY A 27 -3.72 -7.84 -22.15
CA GLY A 27 -2.38 -7.88 -22.70
C GLY A 27 -1.85 -6.49 -23.08
N PRO A 28 -0.51 -6.34 -23.26
CA PRO A 28 0.11 -5.07 -23.59
C PRO A 28 -0.31 -4.57 -24.96
N VAL A 29 -0.33 -3.25 -25.15
CA VAL A 29 -0.67 -2.59 -26.41
C VAL A 29 0.51 -1.71 -26.85
N ASP A 30 1.00 -1.93 -28.07
CA ASP A 30 2.07 -1.14 -28.69
C ASP A 30 1.53 0.07 -29.46
N ALA A 31 2.43 1.00 -29.82
CA ALA A 31 2.14 2.20 -30.61
C ALA A 31 1.02 3.08 -30.04
N THR A 32 0.91 3.14 -28.73
CA THR A 32 -0.05 3.98 -28.02
C THR A 32 0.52 5.39 -27.76
N ALA A 33 -0.40 6.35 -27.59
CA ALA A 33 -0.12 7.63 -26.94
C ALA A 33 -1.02 7.77 -25.71
N VAL A 34 -0.44 8.29 -24.64
CA VAL A 34 -1.15 8.66 -23.43
C VAL A 34 -0.97 10.16 -23.23
N VAL A 35 -2.09 10.88 -23.19
CA VAL A 35 -2.12 12.34 -22.99
C VAL A 35 -2.59 12.62 -21.58
N VAL A 36 -1.85 13.46 -20.89
CA VAL A 36 -2.19 13.97 -19.55
C VAL A 36 -2.56 15.45 -19.68
N GLU A 37 -3.75 15.80 -19.22
CA GLU A 37 -4.27 17.16 -19.17
C GLU A 37 -4.94 17.40 -17.81
N ASP A 38 -4.64 18.49 -17.16
CA ASP A 38 -5.24 18.89 -15.87
C ASP A 38 -5.23 17.77 -14.82
N GLY A 39 -4.12 17.00 -14.78
CA GLY A 39 -3.94 15.91 -13.82
C GLY A 39 -4.65 14.60 -14.18
N ARG A 40 -5.31 14.51 -15.36
CA ARG A 40 -6.08 13.34 -15.80
C ARG A 40 -5.59 12.82 -17.15
N PHE A 41 -5.93 11.58 -17.47
CA PHE A 41 -5.76 11.04 -18.80
C PHE A 41 -6.79 11.64 -19.75
N GLY A 42 -6.36 12.57 -20.62
CA GLY A 42 -7.20 13.20 -21.65
C GLY A 42 -7.40 12.31 -22.86
N TYR A 43 -6.40 11.47 -23.19
CA TYR A 43 -6.47 10.52 -24.29
C TYR A 43 -5.62 9.30 -24.00
N VAL A 44 -6.12 8.13 -24.31
CA VAL A 44 -5.38 6.85 -24.29
C VAL A 44 -5.78 6.07 -25.55
N GLY A 45 -4.82 5.80 -26.44
CA GLY A 45 -5.13 5.10 -27.68
C GLY A 45 -4.01 5.16 -28.73
N PRO A 46 -4.28 4.76 -29.98
CA PRO A 46 -3.28 4.73 -31.07
C PRO A 46 -2.64 6.11 -31.29
N ALA A 47 -1.30 6.17 -31.31
CA ALA A 47 -0.54 7.42 -31.42
C ALA A 47 -0.92 8.25 -32.68
N ARG A 48 -1.24 7.59 -33.80
CA ARG A 48 -1.64 8.23 -35.07
C ARG A 48 -3.02 8.89 -35.03
N GLN A 49 -3.87 8.58 -34.05
CA GLN A 49 -5.24 9.13 -33.89
C GLN A 49 -5.30 10.19 -32.81
N ARG A 50 -4.20 10.44 -32.13
CA ARG A 50 -4.13 11.40 -31.05
C ARG A 50 -4.40 12.84 -31.53
N PRO A 51 -5.27 13.62 -30.86
CA PRO A 51 -5.39 15.04 -31.10
C PRO A 51 -4.09 15.77 -30.74
N THR A 52 -3.55 16.59 -31.63
CA THR A 52 -2.38 17.44 -31.40
C THR A 52 -2.78 18.84 -30.99
N VAL A 53 -2.08 19.41 -30.03
CA VAL A 53 -2.28 20.78 -29.53
C VAL A 53 -0.96 21.53 -29.57
N ALA A 54 -0.99 22.78 -30.01
CA ALA A 54 0.22 23.63 -30.02
C ALA A 54 0.72 23.86 -28.58
N GLY A 55 2.05 23.72 -28.39
CA GLY A 55 2.67 23.95 -27.08
C GLY A 55 2.65 22.73 -26.13
N GLU A 56 2.13 21.58 -26.56
CA GLU A 56 2.19 20.37 -25.76
C GLU A 56 3.62 19.86 -25.55
N THR A 57 3.90 19.30 -24.38
CA THR A 57 5.18 18.63 -24.08
C THR A 57 5.11 17.17 -24.50
N VAL A 58 5.89 16.77 -25.52
CA VAL A 58 5.97 15.37 -25.96
C VAL A 58 7.16 14.69 -25.33
N ILE A 59 6.93 13.53 -24.72
CA ILE A 59 7.94 12.67 -24.10
C ILE A 59 7.96 11.35 -24.87
N ASP A 60 9.07 11.07 -25.56
CA ASP A 60 9.29 9.81 -26.23
C ASP A 60 9.79 8.76 -25.24
N LEU A 61 9.02 7.69 -25.11
CA LEU A 61 9.29 6.53 -24.27
C LEU A 61 9.62 5.28 -25.08
N ALA A 62 10.13 5.45 -26.31
CA ALA A 62 10.48 4.32 -27.17
C ALA A 62 11.37 3.30 -26.45
N GLY A 63 11.03 2.02 -26.59
CA GLY A 63 11.71 0.89 -25.94
C GLY A 63 11.40 0.72 -24.44
N ARG A 64 10.42 1.47 -23.90
CA ARG A 64 10.00 1.40 -22.49
C ARG A 64 8.58 0.87 -22.35
N THR A 65 8.26 0.43 -21.14
CA THR A 65 6.89 0.03 -20.78
C THR A 65 6.27 1.08 -19.87
N LEU A 66 5.05 1.50 -20.22
CA LEU A 66 4.22 2.41 -19.42
C LEU A 66 3.16 1.62 -18.66
N LEU A 67 3.01 1.90 -17.37
CA LEU A 67 2.05 1.23 -16.47
C LEU A 67 1.32 2.28 -15.62
N PRO A 68 0.16 1.93 -15.01
CA PRO A 68 -0.41 2.76 -13.95
C PRO A 68 0.56 2.92 -12.78
N GLY A 69 0.42 4.01 -12.02
CA GLY A 69 1.06 4.12 -10.72
C GLY A 69 0.59 3.00 -9.78
N PHE A 70 1.53 2.40 -9.06
CA PHE A 70 1.24 1.26 -8.18
C PHE A 70 0.67 1.70 -6.84
N PHE A 71 -0.02 0.76 -6.22
CA PHE A 71 -0.50 0.83 -4.84
C PHE A 71 0.31 -0.11 -3.96
N ASP A 72 0.43 0.27 -2.69
CA ASP A 72 0.82 -0.65 -1.62
C ASP A 72 -0.24 -0.57 -0.51
N CYS A 73 -1.01 -1.65 -0.34
CA CYS A 73 -2.16 -1.70 0.55
C CYS A 73 -1.79 -2.03 2.01
N HIS A 74 -0.51 -2.21 2.33
CA HIS A 74 -0.06 -2.53 3.68
C HIS A 74 1.35 -1.99 3.93
N VAL A 75 1.42 -0.81 4.53
CA VAL A 75 2.67 -0.17 4.95
C VAL A 75 2.57 0.40 6.36
N HIS A 76 3.72 0.68 6.97
CA HIS A 76 3.86 1.34 8.28
C HIS A 76 4.99 2.37 8.22
N PHE A 77 4.69 3.63 7.91
CA PHE A 77 5.71 4.68 7.84
C PHE A 77 6.30 5.07 9.20
N LEU A 78 5.64 4.66 10.29
CA LEU A 78 6.21 4.76 11.63
C LEU A 78 7.55 4.01 11.72
N MET A 79 7.61 2.79 11.18
CA MET A 79 8.72 1.86 11.31
C MET A 79 9.80 2.08 10.23
N ASP A 80 11.04 1.68 10.54
CA ASP A 80 12.23 1.92 9.72
C ASP A 80 13.00 0.63 9.36
N SER A 81 12.32 -0.49 9.39
CA SER A 81 12.89 -1.82 9.15
C SER A 81 14.01 -2.25 10.10
N ASN A 82 14.06 -1.69 11.29
CA ASN A 82 15.05 -2.03 12.31
C ASN A 82 14.41 -2.86 13.43
N ALA A 83 15.06 -3.98 13.81
CA ALA A 83 14.57 -4.83 14.91
C ALA A 83 14.49 -4.09 16.26
N ASP A 84 15.35 -3.07 16.50
CA ASP A 84 15.29 -2.19 17.70
C ASP A 84 14.47 -0.90 17.43
N PHE A 85 13.37 -1.02 16.71
CA PHE A 85 12.49 0.09 16.40
C PHE A 85 12.05 0.88 17.65
N THR A 86 11.56 0.19 18.68
CA THR A 86 11.10 0.83 19.93
C THR A 86 12.24 1.59 20.61
N GLY A 87 13.43 1.01 20.73
CA GLY A 87 14.57 1.68 21.33
C GLY A 87 15.01 2.92 20.53
N ARG A 88 14.97 2.88 19.21
CA ARG A 88 15.24 4.06 18.37
C ARG A 88 14.20 5.16 18.59
N LEU A 89 12.92 4.79 18.60
CA LEU A 89 11.82 5.74 18.82
C LEU A 89 11.97 6.49 20.16
N LEU A 90 12.41 5.79 21.21
CA LEU A 90 12.62 6.37 22.53
C LEU A 90 13.89 7.24 22.61
N ARG A 91 14.90 6.98 21.78
CA ARG A 91 16.17 7.75 21.79
C ARG A 91 16.15 8.95 20.83
N ASN A 92 15.36 8.90 19.76
CA ASN A 92 15.34 9.96 18.76
C ASN A 92 14.48 11.14 19.19
N ARG A 93 14.88 12.33 18.78
CA ARG A 93 14.03 13.52 18.94
C ARG A 93 12.81 13.39 18.00
N PRO A 94 11.59 13.69 18.46
CA PRO A 94 10.37 13.56 17.64
C PRO A 94 10.46 14.27 16.29
N THR A 95 11.09 15.44 16.23
CA THR A 95 11.28 16.19 14.97
C THR A 95 12.14 15.43 13.96
N VAL A 96 13.17 14.70 14.40
CA VAL A 96 14.01 13.88 13.50
C VAL A 96 13.17 12.78 12.89
N THR A 97 12.36 12.09 13.69
CA THR A 97 11.50 11.01 13.18
C THR A 97 10.46 11.49 12.16
N VAL A 98 9.99 12.73 12.26
CA VAL A 98 9.10 13.35 11.25
C VAL A 98 9.82 13.45 9.89
N PHE A 99 11.05 13.93 9.86
CA PHE A 99 11.81 14.05 8.61
C PHE A 99 12.24 12.70 8.05
N GLU A 100 12.60 11.72 8.89
CA GLU A 100 12.86 10.35 8.45
C GLU A 100 11.63 9.71 7.79
N ARG A 101 10.44 9.94 8.33
CA ARG A 101 9.17 9.49 7.74
C ARG A 101 8.89 10.19 6.40
N ALA A 102 9.11 11.49 6.31
CA ALA A 102 8.97 12.24 5.06
C ALA A 102 9.94 11.72 3.98
N GLN A 103 11.16 11.32 4.35
CA GLN A 103 12.11 10.67 3.44
C GLN A 103 11.56 9.32 2.93
N ARG A 104 11.02 8.46 3.81
CA ARG A 104 10.42 7.16 3.42
C ARG A 104 9.23 7.35 2.47
N LEU A 105 8.39 8.37 2.71
CA LEU A 105 7.29 8.73 1.80
C LEU A 105 7.83 9.04 0.40
N ARG A 106 8.89 9.85 0.31
CA ARG A 106 9.54 10.17 -0.97
C ARG A 106 10.14 8.93 -1.64
N GLU A 107 10.87 8.10 -0.90
CA GLU A 107 11.48 6.86 -1.42
C GLU A 107 10.42 5.91 -2.00
N THR A 108 9.30 5.75 -1.30
CA THR A 108 8.16 4.94 -1.74
C THR A 108 7.55 5.49 -3.04
N LEU A 109 7.33 6.82 -3.13
CA LEU A 109 6.81 7.45 -4.34
C LEU A 109 7.78 7.27 -5.53
N GLN A 110 9.07 7.50 -5.31
CA GLN A 110 10.09 7.39 -6.38
C GLN A 110 10.34 5.95 -6.82
N ALA A 111 9.96 4.95 -6.01
CA ALA A 111 9.95 3.55 -6.41
C ALA A 111 8.74 3.19 -7.30
N GLY A 112 7.81 4.12 -7.57
CA GLY A 112 6.66 3.90 -8.45
C GLY A 112 5.34 3.62 -7.72
N VAL A 113 5.32 3.69 -6.39
CA VAL A 113 4.10 3.54 -5.61
C VAL A 113 3.46 4.92 -5.40
N THR A 114 2.36 5.20 -6.10
CA THR A 114 1.68 6.50 -6.07
C THR A 114 0.57 6.59 -5.03
N THR A 115 0.08 5.45 -4.53
CA THR A 115 -0.94 5.37 -3.48
C THR A 115 -0.58 4.30 -2.45
N VAL A 116 -0.80 4.59 -1.16
CA VAL A 116 -0.56 3.66 -0.07
C VAL A 116 -1.72 3.60 0.92
N ARG A 117 -1.85 2.45 1.60
CA ARG A 117 -2.65 2.28 2.79
C ARG A 117 -1.72 2.02 3.97
N ASP A 118 -1.52 3.04 4.83
CA ASP A 118 -0.78 2.90 6.09
C ASP A 118 -1.71 2.30 7.15
N LEU A 119 -1.38 1.12 7.61
CA LEU A 119 -2.21 0.34 8.52
C LEU A 119 -1.86 0.56 10.00
N GLY A 120 -1.20 1.68 10.28
CA GLY A 120 -1.07 2.20 11.64
C GLY A 120 0.32 2.67 12.00
N GLY A 121 0.34 3.60 12.95
CA GLY A 121 1.53 4.15 13.56
C GLY A 121 1.85 5.60 13.21
N ILE A 122 1.18 6.18 12.20
CA ILE A 122 1.30 7.62 11.92
C ILE A 122 -0.05 8.31 12.09
N ASP A 123 -0.04 9.61 12.34
CA ASP A 123 -1.24 10.43 12.38
C ASP A 123 -1.67 10.93 11.00
N ALA A 124 -2.89 11.48 10.90
CA ALA A 124 -3.45 11.99 9.64
C ALA A 124 -2.67 13.19 9.07
N GLY A 125 -1.84 13.84 9.86
CA GLY A 125 -1.06 15.00 9.44
C GLY A 125 -0.07 14.68 8.31
N TYR A 126 0.45 13.43 8.23
CA TYR A 126 1.29 13.01 7.11
C TYR A 126 0.51 12.96 5.79
N ARG A 127 -0.70 12.39 5.80
CA ARG A 127 -1.61 12.41 4.65
C ARG A 127 -1.89 13.85 4.22
N ASP A 128 -2.25 14.70 5.17
CA ASP A 128 -2.61 16.08 4.92
C ASP A 128 -1.39 16.89 4.43
N ALA A 129 -0.20 16.65 4.97
CA ALA A 129 1.04 17.27 4.50
C ALA A 129 1.38 16.90 3.05
N VAL A 130 1.18 15.64 2.65
CA VAL A 130 1.33 15.21 1.25
C VAL A 130 0.27 15.88 0.37
N ALA A 131 -1.00 15.91 0.80
CA ALA A 131 -2.09 16.54 0.05
C ALA A 131 -1.90 18.05 -0.13
N LEU A 132 -1.34 18.74 0.86
CA LEU A 132 -0.99 20.16 0.82
C LEU A 132 0.31 20.46 0.06
N GLY A 133 1.06 19.42 -0.37
CA GLY A 133 2.34 19.58 -1.04
C GLY A 133 3.49 20.05 -0.13
N LEU A 134 3.35 19.94 1.18
CA LEU A 134 4.40 20.26 2.14
C LEU A 134 5.53 19.23 2.14
N THR A 135 5.24 18.01 1.74
CA THR A 135 6.22 16.94 1.50
C THR A 135 5.80 16.11 0.29
N GLU A 136 6.80 15.55 -0.39
CA GLU A 136 6.56 14.58 -1.47
C GLU A 136 6.23 13.21 -0.86
N GLY A 137 5.25 12.52 -1.45
CA GLY A 137 4.87 11.18 -1.04
C GLY A 137 3.70 10.64 -1.87
N PRO A 138 3.38 9.35 -1.71
CA PRO A 138 2.20 8.75 -2.32
C PRO A 138 0.91 9.34 -1.72
N ARG A 139 -0.21 9.22 -2.44
CA ARG A 139 -1.55 9.44 -1.86
C ARG A 139 -1.76 8.43 -0.73
N MET A 140 -2.29 8.88 0.40
CA MET A 140 -2.33 8.05 1.62
C MET A 140 -3.76 7.80 2.08
N HIS A 141 -4.02 6.56 2.45
CA HIS A 141 -5.13 6.13 3.30
C HIS A 141 -4.54 5.67 4.63
N VAL A 142 -5.01 6.19 5.76
CA VAL A 142 -4.37 5.98 7.06
C VAL A 142 -5.33 5.36 8.07
N ALA A 143 -4.84 4.32 8.80
CA ALA A 143 -5.57 3.71 9.91
C ALA A 143 -5.29 4.37 11.25
N LEU A 144 -4.20 5.12 11.37
CA LEU A 144 -3.70 5.80 12.55
C LEU A 144 -3.18 4.83 13.61
N ARG A 145 -4.05 4.06 14.24
CA ARG A 145 -3.77 3.09 15.32
C ARG A 145 -4.49 1.78 15.06
N LEU A 146 -3.98 0.70 15.63
CA LEU A 146 -4.56 -0.63 15.53
C LEU A 146 -5.52 -0.87 16.70
N ILE A 147 -6.63 -1.57 16.48
CA ILE A 147 -7.49 -2.06 17.56
C ILE A 147 -7.08 -3.49 17.90
N SER A 148 -6.76 -3.75 19.15
CA SER A 148 -6.37 -5.05 19.69
C SER A 148 -7.00 -5.26 21.05
N HIS A 149 -6.98 -6.49 21.57
CA HIS A 149 -7.32 -6.75 22.97
C HIS A 149 -6.10 -6.59 23.89
N THR A 150 -6.31 -6.51 25.19
CA THR A 150 -5.25 -6.53 26.20
C THR A 150 -4.41 -7.80 26.09
N GLY A 151 -3.09 -7.67 26.00
CA GLY A 151 -2.15 -8.76 25.78
C GLY A 151 -2.11 -9.29 24.34
N GLY A 152 -2.84 -8.67 23.38
CA GLY A 152 -2.87 -9.06 21.97
C GLY A 152 -1.75 -8.40 21.14
N HIS A 153 -1.76 -8.67 19.83
CA HIS A 153 -0.69 -8.33 18.89
C HIS A 153 -0.26 -6.86 18.90
N ALA A 154 -1.17 -5.94 19.16
CA ALA A 154 -0.89 -4.51 19.23
C ALA A 154 -0.95 -3.93 20.65
N ASP A 155 -0.81 -4.77 21.67
CA ASP A 155 -0.52 -4.31 23.04
C ASP A 155 1.00 -4.15 23.20
N PHE A 156 1.49 -2.93 23.05
CA PHE A 156 2.93 -2.63 23.06
C PHE A 156 3.52 -2.48 24.46
N ARG A 157 2.74 -2.76 25.51
CA ARG A 157 3.25 -2.72 26.89
C ARG A 157 4.37 -3.73 27.08
N LEU A 158 5.52 -3.26 27.56
CA LEU A 158 6.68 -4.12 27.79
C LEU A 158 6.51 -4.97 29.05
N PRO A 159 7.21 -6.13 29.16
CA PRO A 159 7.18 -6.98 30.35
C PRO A 159 7.60 -6.25 31.65
N SER A 160 8.37 -5.16 31.54
CA SER A 160 8.71 -4.27 32.65
C SER A 160 7.52 -3.46 33.19
N GLY A 161 6.38 -3.49 32.49
CA GLY A 161 5.22 -2.65 32.77
C GLY A 161 5.25 -1.28 32.12
N PHE A 162 6.36 -0.92 31.44
CA PHE A 162 6.47 0.35 30.71
C PHE A 162 5.67 0.29 29.40
N ASP A 163 4.89 1.33 29.13
CA ASP A 163 4.16 1.52 27.88
C ASP A 163 4.86 2.62 27.04
N PRO A 164 5.46 2.29 25.89
CA PRO A 164 6.09 3.27 25.02
C PRO A 164 5.15 4.38 24.53
N SER A 165 3.84 4.11 24.47
CA SER A 165 2.84 5.08 24.05
C SER A 165 2.73 6.30 24.97
N GLU A 166 3.13 6.18 26.22
CA GLU A 166 3.18 7.29 27.18
C GLU A 166 4.16 8.41 26.78
N LEU A 167 5.19 8.07 25.97
CA LEU A 167 6.21 9.03 25.54
C LEU A 167 6.05 9.48 24.07
N VAL A 168 5.55 8.62 23.21
CA VAL A 168 5.59 8.85 21.75
C VAL A 168 4.20 8.88 21.11
N GLY A 169 3.17 8.79 21.92
CA GLY A 169 1.78 8.73 21.51
C GLY A 169 1.28 7.30 21.27
N PRO A 170 -0.03 7.08 21.33
CA PRO A 170 -0.61 5.74 21.23
C PRO A 170 -0.46 5.15 19.83
N PHE A 171 -0.04 3.87 19.76
CA PHE A 171 0.04 3.08 18.55
C PHE A 171 -1.16 2.17 18.36
N SER A 172 -1.93 1.96 19.44
CA SER A 172 -3.10 1.10 19.46
C SER A 172 -4.21 1.67 20.34
N GLU A 173 -5.41 1.14 20.11
CA GLU A 173 -6.57 1.25 20.99
C GLU A 173 -6.84 -0.15 21.53
N LEU A 174 -6.79 -0.35 22.84
CA LEU A 174 -7.14 -1.64 23.44
C LEU A 174 -8.65 -1.72 23.68
N ALA A 175 -9.24 -2.85 23.36
CA ALA A 175 -10.67 -3.11 23.47
C ALA A 175 -10.90 -4.60 23.81
N ASP A 176 -11.55 -4.84 24.95
CA ASP A 176 -11.78 -6.16 25.53
C ASP A 176 -13.27 -6.56 25.52
N ASP A 177 -14.09 -5.78 24.83
CA ASP A 177 -15.50 -6.05 24.57
C ASP A 177 -16.03 -5.27 23.34
N PRO A 178 -17.20 -5.61 22.79
CA PRO A 178 -17.76 -4.92 21.63
C PRO A 178 -18.06 -3.43 21.84
N ALA A 179 -18.34 -2.99 23.06
CA ALA A 179 -18.62 -1.57 23.34
C ALA A 179 -17.32 -0.75 23.32
N GLN A 180 -16.23 -1.28 23.85
CA GLN A 180 -14.90 -0.68 23.78
C GLN A 180 -14.40 -0.67 22.32
N ALA A 181 -14.56 -1.75 21.56
CA ALA A 181 -14.19 -1.81 20.14
C ALA A 181 -14.94 -0.74 19.33
N ARG A 182 -16.23 -0.53 19.59
CA ARG A 182 -17.03 0.55 18.99
C ARG A 182 -16.51 1.93 19.38
N LEU A 183 -16.16 2.14 20.67
CA LEU A 183 -15.62 3.42 21.14
C LEU A 183 -14.26 3.71 20.50
N ALA A 184 -13.37 2.71 20.43
CA ALA A 184 -12.07 2.82 19.75
C ALA A 184 -12.26 3.23 18.28
N THR A 185 -13.18 2.59 17.55
CA THR A 185 -13.52 2.94 16.17
C THR A 185 -13.94 4.40 16.03
N ARG A 186 -14.83 4.91 16.93
CA ARG A 186 -15.27 6.31 16.92
C ARG A 186 -14.13 7.29 17.14
N ARG A 187 -13.19 6.95 18.02
CA ARG A 187 -11.99 7.78 18.27
C ARG A 187 -11.13 7.86 17.01
N LEU A 188 -10.84 6.73 16.37
CA LEU A 188 -10.07 6.70 15.12
C LEU A 188 -10.75 7.51 14.01
N LEU A 189 -12.06 7.36 13.83
CA LEU A 189 -12.83 8.12 12.83
C LEU A 189 -12.83 9.62 13.12
N ARG A 190 -12.98 10.03 14.38
CA ARG A 190 -12.84 11.43 14.80
C ARG A 190 -11.46 11.99 14.48
N ASP A 191 -10.42 11.19 14.70
CA ASP A 191 -9.02 11.57 14.48
C ASP A 191 -8.61 11.53 13.00
N GLY A 192 -9.53 11.14 12.10
CA GLY A 192 -9.37 11.23 10.64
C GLY A 192 -8.94 9.94 9.95
N ALA A 193 -9.19 8.77 10.54
CA ALA A 193 -8.91 7.48 9.91
C ALA A 193 -9.71 7.28 8.61
N ASP A 194 -9.05 6.78 7.57
CA ASP A 194 -9.64 6.41 6.28
C ASP A 194 -10.01 4.93 6.22
N VAL A 195 -9.37 4.13 7.05
CA VAL A 195 -9.53 2.68 7.22
C VAL A 195 -9.40 2.35 8.70
N ILE A 196 -10.07 1.30 9.17
CA ILE A 196 -9.87 0.78 10.53
C ILE A 196 -9.02 -0.48 10.45
N LYS A 197 -7.99 -0.60 11.29
CA LYS A 197 -7.16 -1.80 11.41
C LYS A 197 -7.47 -2.52 12.71
N VAL A 198 -7.80 -3.81 12.63
CA VAL A 198 -8.01 -4.70 13.78
C VAL A 198 -6.98 -5.82 13.82
N CYS A 199 -6.72 -6.37 14.99
CA CYS A 199 -5.87 -7.55 15.19
C CYS A 199 -6.76 -8.74 15.56
N ALA A 200 -6.95 -9.66 14.61
CA ALA A 200 -7.75 -10.88 14.80
C ALA A 200 -6.92 -12.09 15.22
N THR A 201 -5.60 -11.97 15.20
CA THR A 201 -4.66 -12.97 15.74
C THR A 201 -3.49 -12.30 16.44
N GLY A 202 -2.70 -13.09 17.14
CA GLY A 202 -1.31 -12.78 17.45
C GLY A 202 -0.45 -12.73 16.19
N GLY A 203 0.86 -12.52 16.35
CA GLY A 203 1.73 -12.33 15.20
C GLY A 203 3.20 -12.68 15.42
N VAL A 204 3.98 -12.46 14.35
CA VAL A 204 5.41 -12.75 14.33
C VAL A 204 6.18 -11.78 15.22
N ASN A 205 5.90 -10.48 15.13
CA ASN A 205 6.74 -9.44 15.73
C ASN A 205 6.44 -9.18 17.21
N SER A 206 5.28 -9.54 17.72
CA SER A 206 4.96 -9.40 19.15
C SER A 206 5.64 -10.51 19.97
N PRO A 207 6.26 -10.18 21.11
CA PRO A 207 6.96 -11.19 21.93
C PRO A 207 6.01 -12.05 22.75
N ALA A 208 4.79 -11.57 23.05
CA ALA A 208 3.89 -12.18 24.03
C ALA A 208 2.91 -13.20 23.42
N ASP A 209 2.65 -13.15 22.13
CA ASP A 209 1.67 -13.98 21.43
C ASP A 209 2.29 -14.87 20.35
N GLN A 210 1.48 -15.72 19.75
CA GLN A 210 1.82 -16.56 18.59
C GLN A 210 0.89 -16.24 17.43
N PRO A 211 1.33 -16.47 16.17
CA PRO A 211 0.50 -16.28 14.99
C PRO A 211 -0.83 -17.03 15.00
N GLU A 212 -0.90 -18.15 15.72
CA GLU A 212 -2.07 -19.01 15.85
C GLU A 212 -3.03 -18.56 16.96
N ASP A 213 -2.60 -17.69 17.88
CA ASP A 213 -3.43 -17.20 18.98
C ASP A 213 -4.58 -16.35 18.43
N GLU A 214 -5.79 -16.55 18.95
CA GLU A 214 -6.94 -15.74 18.57
C GLU A 214 -6.84 -14.34 19.19
N GLY A 215 -7.15 -13.32 18.39
CA GLY A 215 -7.24 -11.92 18.82
C GLY A 215 -8.70 -11.52 19.11
N LEU A 216 -9.15 -10.42 18.53
CA LEU A 216 -10.52 -9.95 18.69
C LEU A 216 -11.53 -11.00 18.23
N THR A 217 -12.63 -11.13 18.97
CA THR A 217 -13.75 -12.03 18.68
C THR A 217 -14.57 -11.56 17.46
N VAL A 218 -15.46 -12.43 16.98
CA VAL A 218 -16.40 -12.08 15.89
C VAL A 218 -17.26 -10.89 16.27
N GLU A 219 -17.75 -10.84 17.51
CA GLU A 219 -18.65 -9.80 18.03
C GLU A 219 -17.95 -8.46 18.14
N GLU A 220 -16.69 -8.43 18.57
CA GLU A 220 -15.87 -7.21 18.64
C GLU A 220 -15.57 -6.67 17.25
N ILE A 221 -15.16 -7.54 16.33
CA ILE A 221 -14.90 -7.17 14.93
C ILE A 221 -16.19 -6.69 14.25
N ALA A 222 -17.31 -7.37 14.47
CA ALA A 222 -18.60 -6.95 13.93
C ALA A 222 -19.01 -5.56 14.46
N ALA A 223 -18.74 -5.24 15.72
CA ALA A 223 -19.00 -3.93 16.30
C ALA A 223 -18.15 -2.83 15.64
N VAL A 224 -16.88 -3.12 15.31
CA VAL A 224 -16.00 -2.24 14.52
C VAL A 224 -16.56 -2.01 13.12
N VAL A 225 -16.89 -3.09 12.42
CA VAL A 225 -17.39 -3.04 11.03
C VAL A 225 -18.72 -2.29 10.95
N GLU A 226 -19.64 -2.55 11.88
CA GLU A 226 -20.92 -1.84 11.94
C GLU A 226 -20.71 -0.31 12.14
N GLU A 227 -19.83 0.07 13.05
CA GLU A 227 -19.56 1.49 13.30
C GLU A 227 -18.86 2.15 12.11
N ALA A 228 -17.89 1.49 11.49
CA ALA A 228 -17.18 1.98 10.31
C ALA A 228 -18.13 2.18 9.11
N LYS A 229 -19.09 1.27 8.92
CA LYS A 229 -20.14 1.40 7.89
C LYS A 229 -21.01 2.64 8.05
N ARG A 230 -21.35 3.02 9.28
CA ARG A 230 -22.12 4.24 9.58
C ARG A 230 -21.37 5.51 9.21
N HIS A 231 -20.05 5.45 9.14
CA HIS A 231 -19.15 6.56 8.82
C HIS A 231 -18.62 6.46 7.38
N ARG A 232 -19.51 6.65 6.40
CA ARG A 232 -19.20 6.64 4.95
C ARG A 232 -18.70 5.30 4.42
N GLY A 233 -19.02 4.18 5.08
CA GLY A 233 -18.60 2.86 4.63
C GLY A 233 -17.08 2.65 4.71
N ARG A 234 -16.41 3.16 5.75
CA ARG A 234 -14.97 2.99 5.90
C ARG A 234 -14.60 1.50 5.91
N PRO A 235 -13.59 1.07 5.13
CA PRO A 235 -13.16 -0.33 5.12
C PRO A 235 -12.51 -0.72 6.44
N VAL A 236 -12.55 -2.02 6.75
CA VAL A 236 -11.88 -2.61 7.92
C VAL A 236 -10.89 -3.65 7.42
N ALA A 237 -9.61 -3.51 7.80
CA ALA A 237 -8.52 -4.44 7.51
C ALA A 237 -8.17 -5.25 8.76
N ALA A 238 -7.98 -6.56 8.65
CA ALA A 238 -7.63 -7.41 9.78
C ALA A 238 -6.23 -8.03 9.64
N HIS A 239 -5.33 -7.72 10.59
CA HIS A 239 -4.19 -8.58 10.83
C HIS A 239 -4.70 -9.95 11.25
N ALA A 240 -4.42 -10.99 10.47
CA ALA A 240 -4.89 -12.34 10.74
C ALA A 240 -3.95 -13.36 10.10
N GLN A 241 -3.23 -14.12 10.91
CA GLN A 241 -2.26 -15.11 10.46
C GLN A 241 -2.76 -16.54 10.68
N GLY A 242 -3.34 -16.84 11.84
CA GLY A 242 -3.89 -18.14 12.18
C GLY A 242 -5.31 -18.36 11.64
N ALA A 243 -5.65 -19.60 11.27
CA ALA A 243 -6.90 -19.95 10.60
C ALA A 243 -8.17 -19.54 11.37
N ARG A 244 -8.18 -19.66 12.71
CA ARG A 244 -9.35 -19.31 13.53
C ARG A 244 -9.62 -17.82 13.51
N GLY A 245 -8.58 -16.98 13.73
CA GLY A 245 -8.73 -15.53 13.67
C GLY A 245 -9.05 -15.01 12.26
N ILE A 246 -8.53 -15.63 11.18
CA ILE A 246 -8.93 -15.34 9.81
C ILE A 246 -10.45 -15.53 9.65
N LYS A 247 -10.98 -16.67 10.10
CA LYS A 247 -12.43 -16.94 10.03
C LYS A 247 -13.25 -16.00 10.91
N ASN A 248 -12.76 -15.66 12.10
CA ASN A 248 -13.40 -14.67 12.97
C ASN A 248 -13.48 -13.30 12.29
N ALA A 249 -12.39 -12.85 11.68
CA ALA A 249 -12.34 -11.58 10.94
C ALA A 249 -13.34 -11.56 9.77
N LEU A 250 -13.38 -12.64 8.97
CA LEU A 250 -14.29 -12.76 7.84
C LEU A 250 -15.77 -12.82 8.29
N ARG A 251 -16.07 -13.54 9.35
CA ARG A 251 -17.42 -13.59 9.95
C ARG A 251 -17.84 -12.23 10.51
N GLY A 252 -16.90 -11.51 11.11
CA GLY A 252 -17.08 -10.12 11.57
C GLY A 252 -17.30 -9.10 10.45
N GLY A 253 -16.99 -9.46 9.19
CA GLY A 253 -17.31 -8.67 8.01
C GLY A 253 -16.21 -7.71 7.55
N VAL A 254 -14.94 -8.01 7.82
CA VAL A 254 -13.81 -7.21 7.35
C VAL A 254 -13.70 -7.18 5.82
N THR A 255 -13.07 -6.14 5.30
CA THR A 255 -12.88 -5.92 3.86
C THR A 255 -11.65 -6.66 3.33
N SER A 256 -10.60 -6.78 4.15
CA SER A 256 -9.37 -7.48 3.79
C SER A 256 -8.77 -8.25 4.96
N ILE A 257 -8.12 -9.37 4.61
CA ILE A 257 -7.24 -10.14 5.47
C ILE A 257 -5.81 -9.77 5.10
N GLU A 258 -5.06 -9.32 6.09
CA GLU A 258 -3.64 -9.02 5.97
C GLU A 258 -2.84 -10.26 6.40
N HIS A 259 -1.82 -10.62 5.66
CA HIS A 259 -0.99 -11.82 5.82
C HIS A 259 -1.70 -13.10 5.39
N GLY A 260 -2.68 -13.61 6.15
CA GLY A 260 -3.45 -14.81 5.81
C GLY A 260 -2.66 -16.12 5.80
N TYR A 261 -1.50 -16.18 6.45
CA TYR A 261 -0.47 -17.22 6.29
C TYR A 261 -0.93 -18.64 6.52
N LEU A 262 -1.84 -18.86 7.47
CA LEU A 262 -2.37 -20.18 7.82
C LEU A 262 -3.85 -20.33 7.45
N ILE A 263 -4.29 -19.66 6.37
CA ILE A 263 -5.66 -19.76 5.89
C ILE A 263 -5.99 -21.22 5.53
N ASP A 264 -7.08 -21.75 6.09
CA ASP A 264 -7.59 -23.09 5.77
C ASP A 264 -8.65 -23.03 4.65
N ASP A 265 -9.15 -24.19 4.21
CA ASP A 265 -10.11 -24.28 3.11
C ASP A 265 -11.42 -23.55 3.44
N GLU A 266 -11.90 -23.62 4.69
CA GLU A 266 -13.06 -22.85 5.13
C GLU A 266 -12.82 -21.34 5.10
N GLY A 267 -11.61 -20.91 5.49
CA GLY A 267 -11.20 -19.51 5.38
C GLY A 267 -11.19 -19.00 3.93
N ILE A 268 -10.70 -19.83 2.99
CA ILE A 268 -10.72 -19.53 1.56
C ILE A 268 -12.17 -19.45 1.05
N ASP A 269 -13.03 -20.38 1.42
CA ASP A 269 -14.46 -20.34 1.06
C ASP A 269 -15.14 -19.07 1.56
N LEU A 270 -14.91 -18.70 2.82
CA LEU A 270 -15.43 -17.46 3.39
C LEU A 270 -14.91 -16.21 2.67
N MET A 271 -13.64 -16.19 2.23
CA MET A 271 -13.11 -15.08 1.44
C MET A 271 -13.83 -14.93 0.10
N LEU A 272 -14.05 -16.06 -0.60
CA LEU A 272 -14.76 -16.09 -1.87
C LEU A 272 -16.22 -15.63 -1.71
N ASP A 273 -16.93 -16.17 -0.73
CA ASP A 273 -18.33 -15.83 -0.45
C ASP A 273 -18.51 -14.35 -0.09
N ARG A 274 -17.57 -13.77 0.65
CA ARG A 274 -17.61 -12.35 1.08
C ARG A 274 -17.02 -11.39 0.06
N GLY A 275 -16.29 -11.88 -0.93
CA GLY A 275 -15.52 -11.05 -1.86
C GLY A 275 -14.40 -10.25 -1.16
N ALA A 276 -13.92 -10.74 -0.02
CA ALA A 276 -12.85 -10.10 0.74
C ALA A 276 -11.52 -10.20 0.00
N PHE A 277 -10.62 -9.24 0.23
CA PHE A 277 -9.29 -9.25 -0.34
C PHE A 277 -8.28 -9.93 0.59
N LEU A 278 -7.29 -10.58 0.00
CA LEU A 278 -6.09 -11.06 0.67
C LEU A 278 -4.91 -10.14 0.30
N VAL A 279 -4.19 -9.68 1.31
CA VAL A 279 -2.98 -8.88 1.18
C VAL A 279 -1.82 -9.64 1.81
N PRO A 280 -1.06 -10.46 1.07
CA PRO A 280 -0.24 -11.54 1.63
C PRO A 280 1.09 -11.08 2.25
N THR A 281 1.61 -9.90 1.91
CA THR A 281 2.83 -9.31 2.49
C THR A 281 4.05 -10.25 2.46
N LEU A 282 4.27 -10.90 1.33
CA LEU A 282 5.32 -11.91 1.16
C LEU A 282 6.74 -11.35 1.31
N SER A 283 6.95 -10.07 0.99
CA SER A 283 8.24 -9.37 1.16
C SER A 283 8.86 -9.62 2.53
N THR A 284 8.03 -9.80 3.57
CA THR A 284 8.51 -10.06 4.93
C THR A 284 9.16 -11.43 5.11
N PHE A 285 8.92 -12.41 4.22
CA PHE A 285 9.59 -13.71 4.23
C PHE A 285 10.99 -13.67 3.59
N HIS A 286 11.24 -12.66 2.75
CA HIS A 286 12.47 -12.50 1.97
C HIS A 286 13.45 -11.47 2.58
N LEU A 287 13.24 -11.09 3.86
CA LEU A 287 14.13 -10.19 4.57
C LEU A 287 15.34 -10.93 5.12
N GLU A 288 16.53 -10.45 4.78
CA GLU A 288 17.79 -10.91 5.34
C GLU A 288 18.08 -10.20 6.67
N GLY A 289 18.94 -10.77 7.50
CA GLY A 289 19.22 -10.44 8.90
C GLY A 289 19.12 -8.97 9.34
N GLY A 290 18.80 -8.77 10.64
CA GLY A 290 18.71 -7.45 11.27
C GLY A 290 17.32 -6.80 11.29
N HIS A 291 16.35 -7.35 10.54
CA HIS A 291 14.98 -6.86 10.51
C HIS A 291 14.08 -7.46 11.61
N PHE A 292 14.44 -8.63 12.10
CA PHE A 292 13.70 -9.37 13.12
C PHE A 292 14.54 -9.62 14.35
N THR A 293 13.90 -9.69 15.52
CA THR A 293 14.50 -10.32 16.69
C THR A 293 14.70 -11.82 16.42
N PRO A 294 15.61 -12.52 17.12
CA PRO A 294 15.78 -13.96 16.95
C PRO A 294 14.49 -14.76 17.12
N GLN A 295 13.64 -14.35 18.08
CA GLN A 295 12.34 -14.99 18.31
C GLN A 295 11.38 -14.77 17.13
N ALA A 296 11.28 -13.57 16.60
CA ALA A 296 10.44 -13.25 15.44
C ALA A 296 10.94 -13.99 14.18
N ALA A 297 12.24 -14.05 13.97
CA ALA A 297 12.84 -14.80 12.86
C ALA A 297 12.48 -16.28 12.92
N GLU A 298 12.51 -16.90 14.11
CA GLU A 298 12.13 -18.30 14.29
C GLU A 298 10.64 -18.54 14.03
N LYS A 299 9.75 -17.68 14.54
CA LYS A 299 8.31 -17.74 14.21
C LYS A 299 8.09 -17.66 12.71
N LYS A 300 8.77 -16.72 12.02
CA LYS A 300 8.67 -16.51 10.58
C LYS A 300 9.13 -17.74 9.79
N ARG A 301 10.29 -18.30 10.16
CA ARG A 301 10.83 -19.50 9.52
C ARG A 301 9.87 -20.70 9.63
N ARG A 302 9.25 -20.88 10.80
CA ARG A 302 8.26 -21.95 11.05
C ARG A 302 7.02 -21.81 10.16
N LEU A 303 6.60 -20.58 9.86
CA LEU A 303 5.42 -20.31 9.05
C LEU A 303 5.66 -20.43 7.55
N ALA A 304 6.90 -20.24 7.07
CA ALA A 304 7.20 -19.96 5.67
C ALA A 304 6.63 -21.00 4.69
N GLU A 305 6.90 -22.31 4.94
CA GLU A 305 6.46 -23.38 4.04
C GLU A 305 4.93 -23.48 3.97
N SER A 306 4.28 -23.56 5.14
CA SER A 306 2.82 -23.62 5.22
C SER A 306 2.16 -22.38 4.64
N ALA A 307 2.74 -21.18 4.85
CA ALA A 307 2.22 -19.95 4.29
C ALA A 307 2.23 -19.98 2.76
N MET A 308 3.36 -20.38 2.15
CA MET A 308 3.45 -20.45 0.68
C MET A 308 2.45 -21.43 0.09
N GLU A 309 2.27 -22.61 0.70
CA GLU A 309 1.30 -23.61 0.27
C GLU A 309 -0.14 -23.04 0.34
N ARG A 310 -0.54 -22.51 1.49
CA ARG A 310 -1.90 -22.03 1.74
C ARG A 310 -2.27 -20.80 0.91
N LEU A 311 -1.34 -19.86 0.75
CA LEU A 311 -1.54 -18.67 -0.07
C LEU A 311 -1.61 -19.03 -1.57
N SER A 312 -0.77 -19.97 -2.04
CA SER A 312 -0.87 -20.50 -3.43
C SER A 312 -2.22 -21.16 -3.68
N GLU A 313 -2.76 -21.91 -2.72
CA GLU A 313 -4.10 -22.51 -2.82
C GLU A 313 -5.18 -21.41 -2.91
N ALA A 314 -5.08 -20.35 -2.09
CA ALA A 314 -6.00 -19.22 -2.15
C ALA A 314 -5.99 -18.53 -3.53
N VAL A 315 -4.78 -18.32 -4.11
CA VAL A 315 -4.62 -17.77 -5.47
C VAL A 315 -5.24 -18.70 -6.51
N ARG A 316 -4.95 -20.00 -6.44
CA ARG A 316 -5.47 -21.02 -7.38
C ARG A 316 -7.00 -21.08 -7.36
N ARG A 317 -7.62 -20.89 -6.19
CA ARG A 317 -9.08 -20.87 -6.01
C ARG A 317 -9.73 -19.55 -6.37
N GLY A 318 -8.96 -18.53 -6.74
CA GLY A 318 -9.46 -17.26 -7.26
C GLY A 318 -9.78 -16.22 -6.18
N VAL A 319 -9.20 -16.32 -4.99
CA VAL A 319 -9.27 -15.25 -3.96
C VAL A 319 -8.72 -13.95 -4.55
N ARG A 320 -9.38 -12.83 -4.27
CA ARG A 320 -8.97 -11.50 -4.73
C ARG A 320 -7.70 -11.07 -4.00
N ILE A 321 -6.61 -10.90 -4.74
CA ILE A 321 -5.31 -10.48 -4.19
C ILE A 321 -5.10 -8.98 -4.44
N ALA A 322 -4.66 -8.24 -3.41
CA ALA A 322 -4.12 -6.90 -3.56
C ALA A 322 -2.69 -6.85 -3.02
N LEU A 323 -1.83 -6.08 -3.70
CA LEU A 323 -0.43 -5.91 -3.29
C LEU A 323 -0.34 -5.15 -1.98
N GLY A 324 0.43 -5.67 -1.04
CA GLY A 324 0.86 -5.03 0.18
C GLY A 324 2.13 -5.69 0.69
N THR A 325 3.05 -4.91 1.24
CA THR A 325 4.42 -5.37 1.53
C THR A 325 4.73 -5.52 3.00
N ASP A 326 3.97 -4.86 3.87
CA ASP A 326 4.32 -4.61 5.27
C ASP A 326 5.66 -3.82 5.38
N ALA A 327 5.88 -2.88 4.41
CA ALA A 327 7.04 -1.98 4.47
C ALA A 327 6.99 -1.14 5.74
N GLY A 328 8.13 -1.10 6.43
CA GLY A 328 8.27 -0.71 7.81
C GLY A 328 8.87 -1.87 8.60
N VAL A 329 8.36 -3.10 8.43
CA VAL A 329 9.07 -4.34 8.79
C VAL A 329 10.22 -4.55 7.81
N GLY A 330 9.96 -4.45 6.51
CA GLY A 330 10.98 -4.35 5.46
C GLY A 330 11.26 -2.90 5.05
N PRO A 331 12.32 -2.65 4.23
CA PRO A 331 12.70 -1.30 3.82
C PRO A 331 11.66 -0.67 2.88
N HIS A 332 11.33 0.60 3.12
CA HIS A 332 10.59 1.43 2.18
C HIS A 332 11.36 1.64 0.87
N GLY A 333 10.66 1.98 -0.22
CA GLY A 333 11.28 2.17 -1.53
C GLY A 333 11.65 0.87 -2.26
N ARG A 334 11.28 -0.29 -1.71
CA ARG A 334 11.45 -1.62 -2.32
C ARG A 334 10.11 -2.35 -2.51
N ASN A 335 9.02 -1.62 -2.38
CA ASN A 335 7.65 -2.14 -2.33
C ASN A 335 7.29 -3.02 -3.53
N LEU A 336 7.73 -2.66 -4.75
CA LEU A 336 7.38 -3.42 -5.95
C LEU A 336 8.12 -4.77 -6.09
N ARG A 337 9.02 -5.14 -5.14
CA ARG A 337 9.53 -6.51 -5.03
C ARG A 337 8.43 -7.53 -4.77
N GLU A 338 7.37 -7.11 -4.09
CA GLU A 338 6.19 -7.95 -3.82
C GLU A 338 5.60 -8.53 -5.11
N LEU A 339 5.69 -7.84 -6.24
CA LEU A 339 5.22 -8.35 -7.53
C LEU A 339 5.88 -9.67 -7.92
N ALA A 340 7.19 -9.81 -7.70
CA ALA A 340 7.89 -11.06 -7.96
C ALA A 340 7.44 -12.15 -6.99
N HIS A 341 7.28 -11.83 -5.71
CA HIS A 341 6.81 -12.78 -4.71
C HIS A 341 5.37 -13.24 -4.98
N LEU A 342 4.49 -12.37 -5.49
CA LEU A 342 3.15 -12.79 -5.92
C LEU A 342 3.21 -13.83 -7.05
N THR A 343 4.22 -13.77 -7.92
CA THR A 343 4.37 -14.81 -8.95
C THR A 343 4.85 -16.16 -8.39
N GLU A 344 5.51 -16.17 -7.25
CA GLU A 344 5.85 -17.41 -6.52
C GLU A 344 4.61 -18.16 -6.02
N LEU A 345 3.48 -17.45 -5.80
CA LEU A 345 2.18 -18.05 -5.49
C LEU A 345 1.43 -18.61 -6.71
N GLY A 346 2.01 -18.49 -7.92
CA GLY A 346 1.41 -18.96 -9.17
C GLY A 346 0.64 -17.90 -9.95
N MET A 347 0.70 -16.61 -9.57
CA MET A 347 0.15 -15.52 -10.38
C MET A 347 1.00 -15.27 -11.62
N THR A 348 0.37 -14.98 -12.75
CA THR A 348 1.10 -14.47 -13.92
C THR A 348 1.58 -13.03 -13.69
N PRO A 349 2.61 -12.53 -14.39
CA PRO A 349 3.05 -11.14 -14.29
C PRO A 349 1.91 -10.11 -14.47
N ILE A 350 1.00 -10.34 -15.41
CA ILE A 350 -0.19 -9.48 -15.62
C ILE A 350 -1.12 -9.49 -14.39
N GLN A 351 -1.34 -10.64 -13.77
CA GLN A 351 -2.14 -10.74 -12.56
C GLN A 351 -1.47 -10.03 -11.38
N ALA A 352 -0.15 -10.18 -11.21
CA ALA A 352 0.62 -9.48 -10.18
C ALA A 352 0.58 -7.95 -10.38
N ILE A 353 0.72 -7.46 -11.62
CA ILE A 353 0.54 -6.04 -11.94
C ILE A 353 -0.88 -5.59 -11.58
N SER A 354 -1.91 -6.36 -11.95
CA SER A 354 -3.29 -6.03 -11.59
C SER A 354 -3.51 -6.01 -10.07
N ALA A 355 -2.86 -6.90 -9.31
CA ALA A 355 -2.92 -6.90 -7.85
C ALA A 355 -2.35 -5.60 -7.24
N GLY A 356 -1.32 -5.01 -7.85
CA GLY A 356 -0.72 -3.74 -7.42
C GLY A 356 -1.34 -2.49 -8.06
N THR A 357 -2.35 -2.63 -8.90
CA THR A 357 -3.00 -1.53 -9.63
C THR A 357 -4.51 -1.59 -9.49
N LEU A 358 -5.25 -2.17 -10.43
CA LEU A 358 -6.72 -2.22 -10.40
C LEU A 358 -7.28 -2.89 -9.13
N ARG A 359 -6.77 -4.07 -8.74
CA ARG A 359 -7.29 -4.80 -7.57
C ARG A 359 -7.04 -4.04 -6.27
N ALA A 360 -5.89 -3.40 -6.14
CA ALA A 360 -5.59 -2.52 -5.01
C ALA A 360 -6.50 -1.28 -5.01
N ALA A 361 -6.76 -0.69 -6.18
CA ALA A 361 -7.70 0.43 -6.29
C ALA A 361 -9.13 0.02 -5.92
N GLU A 362 -9.58 -1.19 -6.30
CA GLU A 362 -10.87 -1.75 -5.89
C GLU A 362 -10.94 -1.93 -4.36
N LEU A 363 -9.89 -2.47 -3.73
CA LEU A 363 -9.81 -2.62 -2.27
C LEU A 363 -9.97 -1.28 -1.55
N LEU A 364 -9.38 -0.21 -2.09
CA LEU A 364 -9.44 1.13 -1.50
C LEU A 364 -10.67 1.94 -1.94
N GLY A 365 -11.55 1.39 -2.80
CA GLY A 365 -12.71 2.10 -3.33
C GLY A 365 -12.35 3.25 -4.29
N LEU A 366 -11.23 3.14 -4.99
CA LEU A 366 -10.67 4.16 -5.89
C LEU A 366 -10.69 3.74 -7.37
N ALA A 367 -11.23 2.58 -7.72
CA ALA A 367 -11.14 2.01 -9.06
C ALA A 367 -11.78 2.89 -10.15
N ASP A 368 -12.77 3.70 -9.81
CA ASP A 368 -13.38 4.67 -10.75
C ASP A 368 -12.44 5.81 -11.14
N GLN A 369 -11.39 6.08 -10.34
CA GLN A 369 -10.49 7.21 -10.54
C GLN A 369 -9.03 6.82 -10.75
N LEU A 370 -8.60 5.64 -10.34
CA LEU A 370 -7.21 5.19 -10.29
C LEU A 370 -7.08 3.71 -10.65
N GLY A 371 -5.85 3.22 -10.73
CA GLY A 371 -5.52 1.80 -10.87
C GLY A 371 -5.43 1.32 -12.31
N THR A 372 -5.87 2.13 -13.28
CA THR A 372 -5.72 1.80 -14.71
C THR A 372 -5.39 3.06 -15.52
N VAL A 373 -4.76 2.88 -16.68
CA VAL A 373 -4.51 3.97 -17.65
C VAL A 373 -5.72 4.06 -18.60
N GLU A 374 -6.75 4.77 -18.16
CA GLU A 374 -8.00 4.97 -18.90
C GLU A 374 -8.37 6.44 -18.94
N GLN A 375 -8.94 6.87 -20.08
CA GLN A 375 -9.37 8.27 -20.26
C GLN A 375 -10.33 8.71 -19.14
N GLY A 376 -10.08 9.91 -18.60
CA GLY A 376 -10.85 10.51 -17.52
C GLY A 376 -10.35 10.21 -16.11
N LYS A 377 -9.55 9.14 -15.91
CA LYS A 377 -8.95 8.83 -14.61
C LYS A 377 -7.80 9.76 -14.28
N VAL A 378 -7.46 9.85 -13.00
CA VAL A 378 -6.31 10.62 -12.50
C VAL A 378 -5.03 10.03 -13.07
N ALA A 379 -4.15 10.88 -13.57
CA ALA A 379 -2.94 10.47 -14.27
C ALA A 379 -1.81 10.13 -13.29
N ASP A 380 -1.92 8.95 -12.71
CA ASP A 380 -0.85 8.27 -11.97
C ASP A 380 -0.26 7.18 -12.88
N LEU A 381 1.01 7.30 -13.26
CA LEU A 381 1.68 6.33 -14.11
C LEU A 381 3.19 6.22 -13.80
N ILE A 382 3.77 5.11 -14.21
CA ILE A 382 5.22 4.92 -14.22
C ILE A 382 5.70 4.50 -15.61
N ALA A 383 6.97 4.81 -15.92
CA ALA A 383 7.68 4.20 -17.03
C ALA A 383 8.86 3.38 -16.51
N THR A 384 9.05 2.19 -17.09
CA THR A 384 10.21 1.32 -16.80
C THR A 384 10.99 1.04 -18.08
N ASP A 385 12.31 0.87 -17.95
CA ASP A 385 13.21 0.49 -19.03
C ASP A 385 13.32 -1.05 -19.21
N ALA A 386 12.60 -1.81 -18.39
CA ALA A 386 12.49 -3.26 -18.49
C ALA A 386 11.12 -3.70 -19.03
N ASP A 387 11.05 -4.92 -19.59
CA ASP A 387 9.77 -5.58 -19.89
C ASP A 387 9.31 -6.38 -18.66
N PRO A 388 8.31 -5.90 -17.88
CA PRO A 388 7.86 -6.56 -16.66
C PRO A 388 7.13 -7.89 -16.91
N LEU A 389 6.79 -8.21 -18.16
CA LEU A 389 6.20 -9.51 -18.50
C LEU A 389 7.28 -10.58 -18.69
N ILE A 390 8.54 -10.16 -18.93
CA ILE A 390 9.71 -11.04 -19.01
C ILE A 390 10.41 -11.13 -17.64
N ASP A 391 10.64 -9.98 -17.00
CA ASP A 391 11.26 -9.87 -15.67
C ASP A 391 10.42 -8.94 -14.79
N ILE A 392 9.42 -9.49 -14.11
CA ILE A 392 8.59 -8.72 -13.18
C ILE A 392 9.40 -8.17 -12.01
N GLY A 393 10.49 -8.86 -11.62
CA GLY A 393 11.40 -8.44 -10.54
C GLY A 393 12.16 -7.15 -10.86
N ALA A 394 12.22 -6.75 -12.14
CA ALA A 394 12.81 -5.46 -12.53
C ALA A 394 12.10 -4.28 -11.86
N LEU A 395 10.77 -4.31 -11.73
CA LEU A 395 10.00 -3.26 -11.05
C LEU A 395 10.40 -3.11 -9.57
N GLY A 396 10.85 -4.18 -8.92
CA GLY A 396 11.35 -4.16 -7.55
C GLY A 396 12.74 -3.52 -7.39
N ARG A 397 13.39 -3.11 -8.47
CA ARG A 397 14.65 -2.35 -8.50
C ARG A 397 14.36 -0.90 -8.90
N PRO A 398 14.37 0.07 -7.97
CA PRO A 398 13.91 1.45 -8.22
C PRO A 398 14.61 2.15 -9.39
N ASP A 399 15.81 1.72 -9.77
CA ASP A 399 16.57 2.29 -10.90
C ASP A 399 15.93 1.95 -12.26
N HIS A 400 15.18 0.83 -12.35
CA HIS A 400 14.41 0.47 -13.54
C HIS A 400 13.09 1.25 -13.67
N VAL A 401 12.61 1.89 -12.62
CA VAL A 401 11.48 2.82 -12.69
C VAL A 401 12.05 4.19 -13.09
N VAL A 402 12.11 4.46 -14.38
CA VAL A 402 12.79 5.65 -14.94
C VAL A 402 11.94 6.91 -14.89
N MET A 403 10.61 6.79 -14.74
CA MET A 403 9.73 7.93 -14.59
C MET A 403 8.58 7.59 -13.65
N VAL A 404 8.15 8.57 -12.86
CA VAL A 404 6.94 8.50 -12.03
C VAL A 404 6.13 9.78 -12.25
N VAL A 405 4.86 9.62 -12.53
CA VAL A 405 3.87 10.71 -12.63
C VAL A 405 2.80 10.46 -11.58
N LYS A 406 2.51 11.48 -10.77
CA LYS A 406 1.45 11.46 -9.77
C LYS A 406 0.58 12.72 -9.94
N ASP A 407 -0.74 12.54 -9.94
CA ASP A 407 -1.71 13.62 -10.17
C ASP A 407 -1.37 14.45 -11.43
N GLY A 408 -0.89 13.77 -12.50
CA GLY A 408 -0.46 14.37 -13.76
C GLY A 408 0.86 15.13 -13.72
N ARG A 409 1.59 15.11 -12.61
CA ARG A 409 2.87 15.80 -12.45
C ARG A 409 4.02 14.80 -12.43
N ILE A 410 5.08 15.07 -13.19
CA ILE A 410 6.29 14.26 -13.16
C ILE A 410 7.01 14.52 -11.83
N VAL A 411 7.13 13.48 -11.00
CA VAL A 411 7.80 13.52 -9.68
C VAL A 411 9.16 12.83 -9.71
N LYS A 412 9.39 11.97 -10.71
CA LYS A 412 10.70 11.38 -11.03
C LYS A 412 10.90 11.43 -12.55
N ASP A 413 12.03 11.96 -13.00
CA ASP A 413 12.47 11.93 -14.41
C ASP A 413 13.93 11.49 -14.45
N GLY A 414 14.16 10.23 -14.78
CA GLY A 414 15.46 9.60 -14.96
C GLY A 414 15.79 9.32 -16.44
N LEU A 415 15.04 9.92 -17.38
CA LEU A 415 15.30 9.73 -18.80
C LEU A 415 16.62 10.39 -19.22
N PRO A 416 17.46 9.71 -20.02
CA PRO A 416 18.71 10.27 -20.52
C PRO A 416 18.48 11.55 -21.33
N GLY A 417 19.31 12.57 -21.13
CA GLY A 417 19.29 13.81 -21.92
C GLY A 417 18.18 14.80 -21.55
N ARG A 418 17.43 14.55 -20.51
CA ARG A 418 16.50 15.51 -19.91
C ARG A 418 17.11 16.06 -18.63
N ASP A 419 17.40 17.36 -18.60
CA ASP A 419 17.75 18.00 -17.34
C ASP A 419 16.57 17.83 -16.38
N ALA A 420 16.86 17.38 -15.16
CA ALA A 420 15.83 17.24 -14.13
C ALA A 420 14.98 18.51 -14.11
N VAL A 421 13.67 18.37 -14.30
CA VAL A 421 12.73 19.49 -14.28
C VAL A 421 13.02 20.29 -13.02
N LYS A 422 13.62 21.49 -13.18
CA LYS A 422 13.94 22.38 -12.06
C LYS A 422 12.64 22.64 -11.34
N ARG A 423 12.55 22.14 -10.11
CA ARG A 423 11.41 22.38 -9.23
C ARG A 423 11.23 23.89 -9.11
N CYS A 424 10.10 24.40 -9.60
CA CYS A 424 9.72 25.77 -9.31
C CYS A 424 9.40 25.82 -7.80
N PRO A 425 10.16 26.58 -6.99
CA PRO A 425 9.74 26.83 -5.60
C PRO A 425 8.44 27.61 -5.67
N ARG A 426 7.43 27.18 -4.91
CA ARG A 426 6.22 27.96 -4.67
C ARG A 426 6.52 29.13 -3.76
#